data_0562913106801506ad4c84029d109b5e
#
_entry.id   0562913106801506ad4c84029d109b5e
#
_cell.length_a   1.000
_cell.length_b   1.000
_cell.length_c   1.000
_cell.angle_alpha   90.00
_cell.angle_beta   90.00
_cell.angle_gamma   90.00
#
_symmetry.space_group_name_H-M   'P 1'
#
loop_
_entity.id
_entity.type
_entity.pdbx_description
1 polymer ?
#
loop_
_entity_poly.entity_id
_entity_poly.type
_entity_poly.pdbx_seq_one_letter_code
_entity_poly.pdbx_strand_id
1 'polypeptide(L)'
;MNEVTEQLLQAGVAGKLVIDLSTLLPADSEAIAARVTAGGADFVDCPVGGTVAPALKGQLLGMAGGTEAAVARARPVLDLLCRRVEHLGPAGAGSRMKLALNLPLALYWQALGEALSLLRGSGIVPETAISLMADSSAGPTVLRNRTQVVLDTLDGTDQPGTFDIAGLAKDLRLALALGQAEGLDLPVSRTTEQRYAAALSQGLGGFDGASLSRRAAG
;
A
#
# COMPACT_ATOMS: atom_id res chain seq x y z
N MET A 1 -2.78 1.17 15.98
CA MET A 1 -3.95 0.27 16.13
C MET A 1 -4.14 -0.25 17.57
N ASN A 2 -3.13 -0.71 18.28
CA ASN A 2 -3.32 -1.24 19.64
C ASN A 2 -4.05 -0.26 20.60
N GLU A 3 -3.68 1.02 20.58
CA GLU A 3 -4.34 2.05 21.40
C GLU A 3 -5.83 2.23 21.05
N VAL A 4 -6.16 2.28 19.74
CA VAL A 4 -7.58 2.37 19.29
C VAL A 4 -8.36 1.12 19.70
N THR A 5 -7.74 -0.07 19.59
CA THR A 5 -8.37 -1.33 20.02
C THR A 5 -8.65 -1.33 21.52
N GLU A 6 -7.70 -0.85 22.33
CA GLU A 6 -7.91 -0.72 23.78
C GLU A 6 -9.11 0.19 24.12
N GLN A 7 -9.16 1.37 23.48
CA GLN A 7 -10.25 2.33 23.68
C GLN A 7 -11.60 1.74 23.27
N LEU A 8 -11.65 1.01 22.13
CA LEU A 8 -12.88 0.33 21.70
C LEU A 8 -13.32 -0.74 22.69
N LEU A 9 -12.40 -1.56 23.19
CA LEU A 9 -12.70 -2.61 24.17
C LEU A 9 -13.20 -2.01 25.49
N GLN A 10 -12.58 -0.93 25.97
CA GLN A 10 -13.01 -0.21 27.17
C GLN A 10 -14.41 0.41 27.02
N ALA A 11 -14.74 0.89 25.82
CA ALA A 11 -16.07 1.45 25.53
C ALA A 11 -17.16 0.37 25.35
N GLY A 12 -16.78 -0.91 25.32
CA GLY A 12 -17.69 -2.05 25.14
C GLY A 12 -18.03 -2.30 23.68
N VAL A 13 -17.66 -3.50 23.19
CA VAL A 13 -17.82 -3.89 21.78
C VAL A 13 -18.86 -4.99 21.57
N ALA A 14 -19.44 -5.58 22.65
CA ALA A 14 -20.38 -6.70 22.55
C ALA A 14 -21.48 -6.45 21.52
N GLY A 15 -21.71 -7.41 20.61
CA GLY A 15 -22.69 -7.34 19.54
C GLY A 15 -22.34 -6.39 18.39
N LYS A 16 -21.21 -5.68 18.45
CA LYS A 16 -20.76 -4.76 17.38
C LYS A 16 -19.99 -5.49 16.29
N LEU A 17 -19.77 -4.80 15.18
CA LEU A 17 -18.87 -5.19 14.12
C LEU A 17 -17.72 -4.18 14.06
N VAL A 18 -16.49 -4.64 14.12
CA VAL A 18 -15.26 -3.85 13.94
C VAL A 18 -14.68 -4.15 12.56
N ILE A 19 -14.54 -3.14 11.72
CA ILE A 19 -13.92 -3.25 10.41
C ILE A 19 -12.63 -2.41 10.43
N ASP A 20 -11.48 -3.06 10.31
CA ASP A 20 -10.17 -2.39 10.26
C ASP A 20 -9.70 -2.27 8.81
N LEU A 21 -9.55 -1.03 8.33
CA LEU A 21 -9.08 -0.72 6.98
C LEU A 21 -7.56 -0.44 6.94
N SER A 22 -6.85 -0.60 8.06
CA SER A 22 -5.42 -0.29 8.18
C SER A 22 -4.55 -1.33 7.47
N THR A 23 -3.36 -0.90 7.03
CA THR A 23 -2.32 -1.83 6.59
C THR A 23 -1.46 -2.23 7.78
N LEU A 24 -1.58 -3.48 8.22
CA LEU A 24 -0.91 -4.08 9.37
C LEU A 24 -0.17 -5.36 8.96
N LEU A 25 0.60 -5.93 9.89
CA LEU A 25 1.05 -7.32 9.79
C LEU A 25 -0.16 -8.26 9.98
N PRO A 26 -0.21 -9.42 9.29
CA PRO A 26 -1.25 -10.42 9.51
C PRO A 26 -1.40 -10.81 10.98
N ALA A 27 -0.28 -11.06 11.67
CA ALA A 27 -0.26 -11.41 13.08
C ALA A 27 -0.87 -10.33 13.99
N ASP A 28 -0.68 -9.05 13.67
CA ASP A 28 -1.32 -7.95 14.42
C ASP A 28 -2.84 -7.95 14.22
N SER A 29 -3.30 -8.16 12.99
CA SER A 29 -4.74 -8.26 12.67
C SER A 29 -5.38 -9.48 13.36
N GLU A 30 -4.68 -10.62 13.38
CA GLU A 30 -5.11 -11.84 14.09
C GLU A 30 -5.23 -11.60 15.62
N ALA A 31 -4.23 -10.94 16.21
CA ALA A 31 -4.24 -10.59 17.63
C ALA A 31 -5.37 -9.61 17.99
N ILE A 32 -5.63 -8.62 17.14
CA ILE A 32 -6.74 -7.68 17.31
C ILE A 32 -8.07 -8.43 17.19
N ALA A 33 -8.23 -9.30 16.18
CA ALA A 33 -9.40 -10.12 15.95
C ALA A 33 -9.74 -10.98 17.19
N ALA A 34 -8.73 -11.66 17.75
CA ALA A 34 -8.91 -12.50 18.95
C ALA A 34 -9.44 -11.68 20.15
N ARG A 35 -8.88 -10.48 20.36
CA ARG A 35 -9.29 -9.59 21.47
C ARG A 35 -10.69 -9.03 21.29
N VAL A 36 -11.03 -8.59 20.08
CA VAL A 36 -12.35 -8.05 19.72
C VAL A 36 -13.41 -9.13 19.83
N THR A 37 -13.11 -10.34 19.35
CA THR A 37 -14.02 -11.49 19.43
C THR A 37 -14.24 -11.95 20.88
N ALA A 38 -13.18 -11.96 21.71
CA ALA A 38 -13.32 -12.23 23.15
C ALA A 38 -14.21 -11.19 23.85
N GLY A 39 -14.28 -9.95 23.36
CA GLY A 39 -15.20 -8.91 23.80
C GLY A 39 -16.63 -9.05 23.27
N GLY A 40 -16.92 -10.12 22.52
CA GLY A 40 -18.27 -10.42 22.00
C GLY A 40 -18.64 -9.64 20.73
N ALA A 41 -17.64 -9.17 19.95
CA ALA A 41 -17.86 -8.49 18.67
C ALA A 41 -17.38 -9.33 17.49
N ASP A 42 -17.88 -9.03 16.29
CA ASP A 42 -17.29 -9.50 15.03
C ASP A 42 -16.13 -8.61 14.60
N PHE A 43 -15.15 -9.20 13.93
CA PHE A 43 -14.00 -8.50 13.40
C PHE A 43 -13.75 -8.85 11.92
N VAL A 44 -13.41 -7.82 11.13
CA VAL A 44 -12.97 -7.95 9.73
C VAL A 44 -11.77 -7.04 9.52
N ASP A 45 -10.62 -7.57 9.11
CA ASP A 45 -9.56 -6.79 8.50
C ASP A 45 -9.87 -6.64 7.01
N CYS A 46 -9.99 -5.41 6.55
CA CYS A 46 -10.28 -5.12 5.14
C CYS A 46 -9.43 -3.95 4.63
N PRO A 47 -8.11 -4.07 4.62
CA PRO A 47 -7.28 -3.04 4.01
C PRO A 47 -7.70 -2.83 2.55
N VAL A 48 -7.53 -1.59 2.07
CA VAL A 48 -8.05 -1.18 0.77
C VAL A 48 -6.94 -0.81 -0.21
N GLY A 49 -7.15 -1.08 -1.48
CA GLY A 49 -6.36 -0.58 -2.59
C GLY A 49 -7.05 0.63 -3.22
N GLY A 50 -6.27 1.64 -3.55
CA GLY A 50 -6.72 2.93 -4.04
C GLY A 50 -6.31 4.06 -3.11
N THR A 51 -6.39 5.29 -3.63
CA THR A 51 -6.05 6.52 -2.93
C THR A 51 -7.28 7.41 -2.80
N VAL A 52 -7.10 8.71 -2.55
CA VAL A 52 -8.18 9.67 -2.27
C VAL A 52 -9.26 9.68 -3.35
N ALA A 53 -8.88 9.74 -4.65
CA ALA A 53 -9.87 9.86 -5.72
C ALA A 53 -10.79 8.62 -5.86
N PRO A 54 -10.29 7.37 -5.84
CA PRO A 54 -11.14 6.19 -5.71
C PRO A 54 -11.98 6.15 -4.42
N ALA A 55 -11.42 6.58 -3.29
CA ALA A 55 -12.14 6.59 -2.01
C ALA A 55 -13.38 7.50 -2.06
N LEU A 56 -13.23 8.72 -2.58
CA LEU A 56 -14.33 9.69 -2.73
C LEU A 56 -15.46 9.20 -3.65
N LYS A 57 -15.18 8.21 -4.50
CA LYS A 57 -16.13 7.65 -5.47
C LYS A 57 -16.69 6.29 -5.06
N GLY A 58 -16.34 5.76 -3.88
CA GLY A 58 -16.71 4.40 -3.49
C GLY A 58 -16.10 3.32 -4.41
N GLN A 59 -14.89 3.55 -4.96
CA GLN A 59 -14.25 2.69 -5.95
C GLN A 59 -12.96 2.06 -5.46
N LEU A 60 -12.81 1.88 -4.17
CA LEU A 60 -11.68 1.16 -3.60
C LEU A 60 -11.74 -0.34 -3.95
N LEU A 61 -10.63 -1.01 -3.75
CA LEU A 61 -10.51 -2.47 -3.81
C LEU A 61 -10.35 -2.98 -2.37
N GLY A 62 -11.35 -3.67 -1.84
CA GLY A 62 -11.35 -4.22 -0.48
C GLY A 62 -10.81 -5.65 -0.44
N MET A 63 -9.94 -5.92 0.52
CA MET A 63 -9.32 -7.23 0.77
C MET A 63 -9.74 -7.69 2.16
N ALA A 64 -10.83 -8.46 2.26
CA ALA A 64 -11.44 -8.83 3.53
C ALA A 64 -10.91 -10.16 4.10
N GLY A 65 -10.47 -10.12 5.35
CA GLY A 65 -10.19 -11.28 6.17
C GLY A 65 -11.12 -11.32 7.39
N GLY A 66 -11.62 -12.49 7.74
CA GLY A 66 -12.54 -12.69 8.86
C GLY A 66 -13.41 -13.94 8.65
N THR A 67 -14.30 -14.22 9.58
CA THR A 67 -15.30 -15.29 9.39
C THR A 67 -16.27 -14.92 8.27
N GLU A 68 -16.85 -15.92 7.59
CA GLU A 68 -17.86 -15.68 6.55
C GLU A 68 -19.02 -14.82 7.07
N ALA A 69 -19.49 -15.09 8.29
CA ALA A 69 -20.57 -14.34 8.93
C ALA A 69 -20.19 -12.88 9.18
N ALA A 70 -18.96 -12.63 9.69
CA ALA A 70 -18.49 -11.27 9.94
C ALA A 70 -18.32 -10.49 8.63
N VAL A 71 -17.74 -11.11 7.59
CA VAL A 71 -17.58 -10.49 6.27
C VAL A 71 -18.94 -10.22 5.61
N ALA A 72 -19.90 -11.17 5.69
CA ALA A 72 -21.26 -10.94 5.21
C ALA A 72 -21.94 -9.76 5.92
N ARG A 73 -21.74 -9.64 7.24
CA ARG A 73 -22.22 -8.51 8.03
C ARG A 73 -21.56 -7.18 7.64
N ALA A 74 -20.27 -7.20 7.22
CA ALA A 74 -19.52 -6.02 6.81
C ALA A 74 -19.88 -5.55 5.41
N ARG A 75 -20.38 -6.43 4.52
CA ARG A 75 -20.69 -6.15 3.11
C ARG A 75 -21.47 -4.87 2.88
N PRO A 76 -22.60 -4.59 3.59
CA PRO A 76 -23.38 -3.37 3.35
C PRO A 76 -22.57 -2.08 3.51
N VAL A 77 -21.54 -2.08 4.38
CA VAL A 77 -20.65 -0.93 4.57
C VAL A 77 -19.54 -0.95 3.52
N LEU A 78 -18.93 -2.10 3.29
CA LEU A 78 -17.79 -2.21 2.36
C LEU A 78 -18.19 -1.95 0.90
N ASP A 79 -19.39 -2.34 0.49
CA ASP A 79 -19.90 -2.13 -0.87
C ASP A 79 -20.19 -0.65 -1.17
N LEU A 80 -20.35 0.20 -0.15
CA LEU A 80 -20.42 1.66 -0.31
C LEU A 80 -19.04 2.29 -0.57
N LEU A 81 -17.97 1.66 -0.06
CA LEU A 81 -16.61 2.18 -0.14
C LEU A 81 -15.83 1.60 -1.32
N CYS A 82 -16.17 0.39 -1.74
CA CYS A 82 -15.39 -0.41 -2.66
C CYS A 82 -16.20 -0.81 -3.89
N ARG A 83 -15.58 -0.71 -5.07
CA ARG A 83 -16.14 -1.28 -6.31
C ARG A 83 -16.04 -2.81 -6.36
N ARG A 84 -15.22 -3.39 -5.50
CA ARG A 84 -14.97 -4.82 -5.38
C ARG A 84 -14.45 -5.14 -3.98
N VAL A 85 -15.01 -6.15 -3.35
CA VAL A 85 -14.54 -6.69 -2.07
C VAL A 85 -14.36 -8.20 -2.22
N GLU A 86 -13.17 -8.70 -1.95
CA GLU A 86 -12.87 -10.13 -1.94
C GLU A 86 -12.71 -10.63 -0.51
N HIS A 87 -13.39 -11.73 -0.18
CA HIS A 87 -13.15 -12.46 1.06
C HIS A 87 -11.99 -13.45 0.82
N LEU A 88 -10.89 -13.26 1.52
CA LEU A 88 -9.62 -13.94 1.26
C LEU A 88 -9.30 -15.05 2.27
N GLY A 89 -10.13 -15.20 3.31
CA GLY A 89 -9.93 -16.20 4.34
C GLY A 89 -10.12 -15.64 5.77
N PRO A 90 -9.52 -16.27 6.78
CA PRO A 90 -9.65 -15.81 8.17
C PRO A 90 -9.02 -14.43 8.39
N ALA A 91 -9.19 -13.88 9.60
CA ALA A 91 -8.56 -12.64 10.00
C ALA A 91 -7.05 -12.67 9.72
N GLY A 92 -6.49 -11.55 9.23
CA GLY A 92 -5.11 -11.42 8.75
C GLY A 92 -4.94 -11.73 7.26
N ALA A 93 -5.88 -12.41 6.59
CA ALA A 93 -5.78 -12.71 5.16
C ALA A 93 -5.83 -11.45 4.30
N GLY A 94 -6.67 -10.46 4.67
CA GLY A 94 -6.73 -9.17 4.01
C GLY A 94 -5.42 -8.41 4.13
N SER A 95 -4.86 -8.34 5.34
CA SER A 95 -3.56 -7.72 5.63
C SER A 95 -2.43 -8.36 4.84
N ARG A 96 -2.39 -9.70 4.75
CA ARG A 96 -1.42 -10.44 3.94
C ARG A 96 -1.49 -10.07 2.46
N MET A 97 -2.69 -10.06 1.89
CA MET A 97 -2.90 -9.68 0.49
C MET A 97 -2.51 -8.23 0.23
N LYS A 98 -2.81 -7.33 1.16
CA LYS A 98 -2.43 -5.92 1.04
C LYS A 98 -0.92 -5.72 0.97
N LEU A 99 -0.14 -6.42 1.79
CA LEU A 99 1.31 -6.37 1.74
C LEU A 99 1.85 -6.92 0.42
N ALA A 100 1.31 -8.06 -0.06
CA ALA A 100 1.68 -8.65 -1.34
C ALA A 100 1.35 -7.71 -2.53
N LEU A 101 0.22 -6.96 -2.45
CA LEU A 101 -0.18 -6.01 -3.48
C LEU A 101 0.71 -4.75 -3.48
N ASN A 102 1.08 -4.24 -2.31
CA ASN A 102 1.85 -3.01 -2.20
C ASN A 102 3.36 -3.23 -2.42
N LEU A 103 3.86 -4.46 -2.25
CA LEU A 103 5.28 -4.78 -2.46
C LEU A 103 5.78 -4.40 -3.86
N PRO A 104 5.19 -4.90 -4.98
CA PRO A 104 5.64 -4.51 -6.31
C PRO A 104 5.48 -3.02 -6.59
N LEU A 105 4.47 -2.35 -5.99
CA LEU A 105 4.30 -0.91 -6.12
C LEU A 105 5.47 -0.14 -5.50
N ALA A 106 5.94 -0.56 -4.30
CA ALA A 106 7.09 0.06 -3.66
C ALA A 106 8.38 -0.14 -4.46
N LEU A 107 8.57 -1.32 -5.05
CA LEU A 107 9.75 -1.62 -5.87
C LEU A 107 9.75 -0.86 -7.20
N TYR A 108 8.59 -0.62 -7.76
CA TYR A 108 8.44 -0.05 -9.10
C TYR A 108 9.10 1.31 -9.27
N TRP A 109 8.97 2.21 -8.30
CA TRP A 109 9.54 3.56 -8.39
C TRP A 109 11.07 3.55 -8.46
N GLN A 110 11.73 2.62 -7.77
CA GLN A 110 13.17 2.43 -7.88
C GLN A 110 13.56 1.84 -9.24
N ALA A 111 12.85 0.80 -9.68
CA ALA A 111 13.08 0.19 -10.99
C ALA A 111 12.86 1.19 -12.15
N LEU A 112 11.83 2.05 -12.05
CA LEU A 112 11.61 3.11 -13.04
C LEU A 112 12.80 4.08 -13.08
N GLY A 113 13.32 4.51 -11.94
CA GLY A 113 14.46 5.41 -11.88
C GLY A 113 15.73 4.78 -12.49
N GLU A 114 16.01 3.52 -12.18
CA GLU A 114 17.13 2.79 -12.79
C GLU A 114 16.95 2.65 -14.31
N ALA A 115 15.74 2.33 -14.78
CA ALA A 115 15.45 2.28 -16.22
C ALA A 115 15.66 3.63 -16.91
N LEU A 116 15.22 4.74 -16.28
CA LEU A 116 15.45 6.10 -16.80
C LEU A 116 16.94 6.46 -16.82
N SER A 117 17.74 5.96 -15.89
CA SER A 117 19.18 6.19 -15.88
C SER A 117 19.90 5.63 -17.12
N LEU A 118 19.36 4.55 -17.72
CA LEU A 118 19.88 3.97 -18.96
C LEU A 118 19.72 4.91 -20.18
N LEU A 119 18.82 5.89 -20.09
CA LEU A 119 18.54 6.84 -21.16
C LEU A 119 19.41 8.11 -21.06
N ARG A 120 20.25 8.21 -20.01
CA ARG A 120 21.12 9.37 -19.81
C ARG A 120 22.07 9.56 -21.00
N GLY A 121 22.09 10.78 -21.53
CA GLY A 121 22.92 11.14 -22.71
C GLY A 121 22.42 10.61 -24.04
N SER A 122 21.28 9.92 -24.10
CA SER A 122 20.71 9.38 -25.34
C SER A 122 20.01 10.43 -26.21
N GLY A 123 19.68 11.61 -25.66
CA GLY A 123 18.85 12.61 -26.32
C GLY A 123 17.36 12.31 -26.35
N ILE A 124 16.91 11.19 -25.75
CA ILE A 124 15.50 10.86 -25.62
C ILE A 124 14.89 11.76 -24.54
N VAL A 125 13.89 12.54 -24.92
CA VAL A 125 13.20 13.45 -23.98
C VAL A 125 12.30 12.68 -23.01
N PRO A 126 12.15 13.13 -21.74
CA PRO A 126 11.40 12.44 -20.71
C PRO A 126 9.97 12.09 -21.11
N GLU A 127 9.28 12.99 -21.79
CA GLU A 127 7.90 12.80 -22.24
C GLU A 127 7.77 11.57 -23.16
N THR A 128 8.68 11.42 -24.11
CA THR A 128 8.70 10.26 -25.01
C THR A 128 9.00 8.97 -24.25
N ALA A 129 10.00 9.00 -23.38
CA ALA A 129 10.39 7.83 -22.58
C ALA A 129 9.22 7.35 -21.69
N ILE A 130 8.61 8.26 -20.93
CA ILE A 130 7.50 7.92 -20.02
C ILE A 130 6.26 7.47 -20.79
N SER A 131 5.93 8.11 -21.93
CA SER A 131 4.83 7.70 -22.79
C SER A 131 5.01 6.26 -23.29
N LEU A 132 6.17 5.94 -23.85
CA LEU A 132 6.48 4.59 -24.33
C LEU A 132 6.47 3.54 -23.18
N MET A 133 7.05 3.89 -22.03
CA MET A 133 7.01 3.00 -20.86
C MET A 133 5.59 2.75 -20.37
N ALA A 134 4.74 3.79 -20.31
CA ALA A 134 3.36 3.69 -19.88
C ALA A 134 2.50 2.81 -20.81
N ASP A 135 2.77 2.84 -22.12
CA ASP A 135 2.05 2.05 -23.12
C ASP A 135 2.59 0.62 -23.27
N SER A 136 3.80 0.36 -22.73
CA SER A 136 4.41 -0.96 -22.79
C SER A 136 3.83 -1.92 -21.75
N SER A 137 4.15 -3.21 -21.88
CA SER A 137 3.85 -4.24 -20.87
C SER A 137 4.57 -4.01 -19.54
N ALA A 138 5.64 -3.22 -19.50
CA ALA A 138 6.36 -2.82 -18.29
C ALA A 138 5.71 -1.63 -17.58
N GLY A 139 4.70 -0.97 -18.19
CA GLY A 139 3.97 0.16 -17.61
C GLY A 139 2.78 -0.29 -16.76
N PRO A 140 2.90 -0.37 -15.42
CA PRO A 140 1.77 -0.68 -14.57
C PRO A 140 0.75 0.48 -14.57
N THR A 141 -0.46 0.19 -14.11
CA THR A 141 -1.53 1.20 -14.01
C THR A 141 -1.10 2.42 -13.20
N VAL A 142 -0.22 2.25 -12.21
CA VAL A 142 0.29 3.38 -11.41
C VAL A 142 1.08 4.37 -12.26
N LEU A 143 1.89 3.91 -13.21
CA LEU A 143 2.61 4.82 -14.13
C LEU A 143 1.64 5.60 -15.01
N ARG A 144 0.67 4.91 -15.64
CA ARG A 144 -0.35 5.56 -16.47
C ARG A 144 -1.12 6.65 -15.72
N ASN A 145 -1.46 6.39 -14.47
CA ASN A 145 -2.20 7.34 -13.63
C ASN A 145 -1.33 8.47 -13.05
N ARG A 146 0.00 8.34 -13.14
CA ARG A 146 0.98 9.26 -12.54
C ARG A 146 1.96 9.86 -13.55
N THR A 147 1.68 9.73 -14.85
CA THR A 147 2.57 10.20 -15.92
C THR A 147 3.00 11.66 -15.69
N GLN A 148 2.06 12.56 -15.42
CA GLN A 148 2.37 13.97 -15.19
C GLN A 148 3.20 14.18 -13.91
N VAL A 149 2.88 13.49 -12.83
CA VAL A 149 3.64 13.56 -11.57
C VAL A 149 5.09 13.10 -11.77
N VAL A 150 5.31 12.07 -12.58
CA VAL A 150 6.66 11.59 -12.93
C VAL A 150 7.41 12.65 -13.75
N LEU A 151 6.75 13.25 -14.76
CA LEU A 151 7.35 14.30 -15.59
C LEU A 151 7.71 15.53 -14.76
N ASP A 152 6.80 16.02 -13.90
CA ASP A 152 7.05 17.14 -12.99
C ASP A 152 8.26 16.84 -12.08
N THR A 153 8.33 15.61 -11.56
CA THR A 153 9.45 15.15 -10.73
C THR A 153 10.76 15.16 -11.49
N LEU A 154 10.79 14.69 -12.74
CA LEU A 154 11.99 14.69 -13.58
C LEU A 154 12.45 16.11 -13.91
N ASP A 155 11.52 17.05 -14.07
CA ASP A 155 11.79 18.50 -14.23
C ASP A 155 12.18 19.21 -12.92
N GLY A 156 12.25 18.49 -11.81
CA GLY A 156 12.69 19.01 -10.51
C GLY A 156 11.60 19.38 -9.53
N THR A 157 10.33 19.20 -9.88
CA THR A 157 9.17 19.55 -9.04
C THR A 157 8.57 18.32 -8.36
N ASP A 158 8.92 18.08 -7.10
CA ASP A 158 8.33 17.01 -6.31
C ASP A 158 6.92 17.38 -5.84
N GLN A 159 5.94 16.49 -6.06
CA GLN A 159 4.54 16.69 -5.68
C GLN A 159 4.23 16.02 -4.32
N PRO A 160 3.33 16.58 -3.50
CA PRO A 160 2.82 15.90 -2.32
C PRO A 160 2.17 14.56 -2.69
N GLY A 161 2.46 13.51 -1.92
CA GLY A 161 1.93 12.16 -2.18
C GLY A 161 0.55 11.94 -1.56
N THR A 162 -0.41 11.41 -2.32
CA THR A 162 -1.63 10.81 -1.76
C THR A 162 -1.38 9.41 -1.19
N PHE A 163 -0.31 8.77 -1.63
CA PHE A 163 0.37 7.64 -1.01
C PHE A 163 1.87 7.93 -1.12
N ASP A 164 2.38 8.54 -0.06
CA ASP A 164 3.69 9.17 -0.01
C ASP A 164 4.84 8.17 0.25
N ILE A 165 6.07 8.66 0.14
CA ILE A 165 7.28 7.87 0.39
C ILE A 165 7.27 7.26 1.80
N ALA A 166 6.77 7.97 2.82
CA ALA A 166 6.71 7.46 4.18
C ALA A 166 5.73 6.28 4.30
N GLY A 167 4.56 6.37 3.67
CA GLY A 167 3.57 5.31 3.62
C GLY A 167 4.07 4.08 2.85
N LEU A 168 4.72 4.29 1.69
CA LEU A 168 5.35 3.22 0.92
C LEU A 168 6.46 2.52 1.71
N ALA A 169 7.34 3.29 2.38
CA ALA A 169 8.40 2.75 3.22
C ALA A 169 7.85 1.93 4.39
N LYS A 170 6.76 2.40 5.03
CA LYS A 170 6.08 1.66 6.10
C LYS A 170 5.58 0.31 5.59
N ASP A 171 4.88 0.29 4.47
CA ASP A 171 4.30 -0.94 3.91
C ASP A 171 5.40 -1.90 3.44
N LEU A 172 6.49 -1.40 2.87
CA LEU A 172 7.66 -2.21 2.49
C LEU A 172 8.32 -2.86 3.73
N ARG A 173 8.47 -2.13 4.84
CA ARG A 173 9.00 -2.68 6.09
C ARG A 173 8.10 -3.75 6.70
N LEU A 174 6.77 -3.56 6.64
CA LEU A 174 5.81 -4.59 7.05
C LEU A 174 5.94 -5.84 6.19
N ALA A 175 6.09 -5.71 4.86
CA ALA A 175 6.29 -6.85 3.97
C ALA A 175 7.61 -7.57 4.26
N LEU A 176 8.69 -6.85 4.53
CA LEU A 176 9.98 -7.42 4.94
C LEU A 176 9.89 -8.14 6.29
N ALA A 177 9.19 -7.56 7.26
CA ALA A 177 8.97 -8.19 8.57
C ALA A 177 8.15 -9.48 8.45
N LEU A 178 7.10 -9.49 7.61
CA LEU A 178 6.35 -10.70 7.30
C LEU A 178 7.25 -11.75 6.64
N GLY A 179 8.03 -11.36 5.63
CA GLY A 179 8.99 -12.25 4.97
C GLY A 179 10.00 -12.86 5.95
N GLN A 180 10.55 -12.06 6.86
CA GLN A 180 11.47 -12.54 7.89
C GLN A 180 10.81 -13.54 8.85
N ALA A 181 9.58 -13.27 9.29
CA ALA A 181 8.84 -14.15 10.18
C ALA A 181 8.52 -15.51 9.53
N GLU A 182 8.39 -15.54 8.21
CA GLU A 182 8.11 -16.76 7.43
C GLU A 182 9.35 -17.39 6.80
N GLY A 183 10.55 -16.89 7.09
CA GLY A 183 11.80 -17.40 6.55
C GLY A 183 11.99 -17.20 5.04
N LEU A 184 11.30 -16.20 4.46
CA LEU A 184 11.38 -15.89 3.04
C LEU A 184 12.56 -14.93 2.77
N ASP A 185 13.28 -15.18 1.68
CA ASP A 185 14.31 -14.26 1.19
C ASP A 185 13.72 -13.26 0.19
N LEU A 186 13.79 -11.98 0.52
CA LEU A 186 13.28 -10.86 -0.29
C LEU A 186 14.40 -9.87 -0.64
N PRO A 187 15.43 -10.27 -1.43
CA PRO A 187 16.64 -9.47 -1.65
C PRO A 187 16.38 -8.14 -2.35
N VAL A 188 15.51 -8.12 -3.35
CA VAL A 188 15.14 -6.88 -4.07
C VAL A 188 14.48 -5.88 -3.12
N SER A 189 13.58 -6.38 -2.28
CA SER A 189 12.87 -5.55 -1.29
C SER A 189 13.81 -4.96 -0.24
N ARG A 190 14.81 -5.72 0.23
CA ARG A 190 15.82 -5.19 1.17
C ARG A 190 16.65 -4.09 0.55
N THR A 191 17.11 -4.27 -0.70
CA THR A 191 17.86 -3.22 -1.41
C THR A 191 17.01 -1.97 -1.61
N THR A 192 15.75 -2.15 -1.98
CA THR A 192 14.79 -1.05 -2.15
C THR A 192 14.54 -0.32 -0.84
N GLU A 193 14.41 -1.03 0.30
CA GLU A 193 14.19 -0.42 1.61
C GLU A 193 15.32 0.55 2.00
N GLN A 194 16.57 0.22 1.69
CA GLN A 194 17.71 1.12 1.92
C GLN A 194 17.57 2.44 1.17
N ARG A 195 17.03 2.41 -0.05
CA ARG A 195 16.76 3.62 -0.85
C ARG A 195 15.64 4.48 -0.24
N TYR A 196 14.58 3.82 0.26
CA TYR A 196 13.52 4.52 0.99
C TYR A 196 14.05 5.15 2.28
N ALA A 197 14.87 4.43 3.06
CA ALA A 197 15.48 4.96 4.28
C ALA A 197 16.34 6.20 3.98
N ALA A 198 17.14 6.17 2.90
CA ALA A 198 17.91 7.32 2.47
C ALA A 198 17.03 8.51 2.07
N ALA A 199 15.92 8.28 1.36
CA ALA A 199 14.98 9.35 1.00
C ALA A 199 14.31 9.96 2.25
N LEU A 200 13.90 9.14 3.21
CA LEU A 200 13.32 9.60 4.47
C LEU A 200 14.31 10.44 5.29
N SER A 201 15.59 10.06 5.34
CA SER A 201 16.64 10.83 6.05
C SER A 201 16.89 12.21 5.41
N GLN A 202 16.51 12.39 4.14
CA GLN A 202 16.57 13.65 3.40
C GLN A 202 15.27 14.49 3.52
N GLY A 203 14.31 14.07 4.35
CA GLY A 203 13.06 14.80 4.56
C GLY A 203 12.02 14.63 3.44
N LEU A 204 12.15 13.61 2.59
CA LEU A 204 11.29 13.42 1.42
C LEU A 204 10.00 12.63 1.72
N GLY A 205 9.75 12.30 2.97
CA GLY A 205 8.66 11.41 3.38
C GLY A 205 7.27 11.77 2.86
N GLY A 206 6.95 13.07 2.78
CA GLY A 206 5.64 13.57 2.36
C GLY A 206 5.43 13.69 0.84
N PHE A 207 6.48 13.41 0.03
CA PHE A 207 6.35 13.49 -1.43
C PHE A 207 5.81 12.18 -2.03
N ASP A 208 5.27 12.28 -3.25
CA ASP A 208 4.79 11.12 -4.01
C ASP A 208 5.94 10.12 -4.28
N GLY A 209 5.59 8.83 -4.34
CA GLY A 209 6.56 7.78 -4.63
C GLY A 209 7.33 8.00 -5.95
N ALA A 210 6.75 8.70 -6.92
CA ALA A 210 7.39 9.10 -8.16
C ALA A 210 8.69 9.89 -7.94
N SER A 211 8.82 10.64 -6.84
CA SER A 211 10.03 11.38 -6.49
C SER A 211 11.27 10.50 -6.32
N LEU A 212 11.08 9.21 -6.03
CA LEU A 212 12.19 8.25 -5.96
C LEU A 212 12.79 7.94 -7.32
N SER A 213 12.01 8.02 -8.41
CA SER A 213 12.50 7.70 -9.76
C SER A 213 13.58 8.67 -10.24
N ARG A 214 13.45 9.98 -9.96
CA ARG A 214 14.47 10.97 -10.27
C ARG A 214 15.80 10.70 -9.53
N ARG A 215 15.69 10.31 -8.26
CA ARG A 215 16.87 10.09 -7.40
C ARG A 215 17.60 8.80 -7.73
N ALA A 216 16.91 7.80 -8.22
CA ALA A 216 17.51 6.60 -8.74
C ALA A 216 18.12 6.82 -10.15
N ALA A 217 17.56 7.76 -10.90
CA ALA A 217 18.13 8.17 -12.21
C ALA A 217 19.46 8.98 -12.09
N GLY A 218 19.81 9.47 -10.87
CA GLY A 218 21.08 10.15 -10.54
C GLY A 218 21.10 11.61 -10.79
#